data_fd3d4c1bfaa863305127289980131e77
#
_entry.id   fd3d4c1bfaa863305127289980131e77
#
_cell.length_a   1.000
_cell.length_b   1.000
_cell.length_c   1.000
_cell.angle_alpha   90.00
_cell.angle_beta   90.00
_cell.angle_gamma   90.00
#
_symmetry.space_group_name_H-M   'P 1'
#
loop_
_entity.id
_entity.type
_entity.pdbx_description
1 polymer ?
#
loop_
_entity_poly.entity_id
_entity_poly.type
_entity_poly.pdbx_seq_one_letter_code
_entity_poly.pdbx_strand_id
1 'polypeptide(L)'
;MGRTPPVADNHGHVNPVKGLGPREVARRFRRTGGWFMGVVALLTWDLDLRPGDLNDVDRLYRLTIESARVIQGEGVRSVAIIGLHPAECVRLIEAGWGLDKVRGYMVKAIDLAAQYIKRGEAVGIGEVGRPHWDVGSDVIKLCNEVIEYALTVAKDLGAVVHLHLERAGEATVKSIVEIMNKVGVRDRGKVILHHASPGMVKPGVENGLTPSVPIGRHGEFEEAIRQSRLIVVESDYIDDPRRPGAVIPPWRILSRVNQLLQLGIVNEDDITSIMVDRIEELYGVKCS
;
A
#
# COMPACT_ATOMS: atom_id res chain seq x y z
N MET A 1 8.73 -33.21 5.95
CA MET A 1 7.76 -32.10 5.83
C MET A 1 8.60 -30.83 5.62
N GLY A 2 8.50 -30.19 4.45
CA GLY A 2 9.19 -28.94 4.18
C GLY A 2 8.74 -27.86 5.18
N ARG A 3 9.63 -26.94 5.51
CA ARG A 3 9.31 -25.82 6.41
C ARG A 3 8.29 -24.93 5.68
N THR A 4 7.19 -24.57 6.35
CA THR A 4 6.20 -23.63 5.80
C THR A 4 6.93 -22.32 5.43
N PRO A 5 6.87 -21.86 4.17
CA PRO A 5 7.54 -20.62 3.81
C PRO A 5 6.92 -19.44 4.56
N PRO A 6 7.74 -18.49 5.05
CA PRO A 6 7.22 -17.27 5.64
C PRO A 6 6.48 -16.47 4.58
N VAL A 7 5.34 -15.88 4.94
CA VAL A 7 4.54 -15.06 4.04
C VAL A 7 4.44 -13.62 4.53
N ALA A 8 4.46 -12.69 3.59
CA ALA A 8 4.34 -11.26 3.85
C ALA A 8 3.09 -10.69 3.16
N ASP A 9 2.55 -9.64 3.74
CA ASP A 9 1.49 -8.81 3.18
C ASP A 9 1.99 -7.37 3.10
N ASN A 10 2.28 -6.91 1.89
CA ASN A 10 2.84 -5.57 1.70
C ASN A 10 1.82 -4.45 1.91
N HIS A 11 0.52 -4.75 1.84
CA HIS A 11 -0.52 -3.73 1.89
C HIS A 11 -1.85 -4.31 2.40
N GLY A 12 -2.26 -3.88 3.57
CA GLY A 12 -3.55 -4.22 4.14
C GLY A 12 -4.04 -3.14 5.11
N HIS A 13 -5.36 -3.02 5.20
CA HIS A 13 -6.04 -2.03 6.03
C HIS A 13 -6.67 -2.70 7.24
N VAL A 14 -6.22 -2.33 8.43
CA VAL A 14 -6.75 -2.86 9.69
C VAL A 14 -7.62 -1.80 10.36
N ASN A 15 -8.84 -2.19 10.73
CA ASN A 15 -9.81 -1.28 11.34
C ASN A 15 -9.96 -1.55 12.85
N PRO A 16 -9.35 -0.72 13.70
CA PRO A 16 -9.43 -0.89 15.16
C PRO A 16 -10.79 -0.47 15.76
N VAL A 17 -11.69 0.12 14.96
CA VAL A 17 -12.97 0.67 15.43
C VAL A 17 -14.14 -0.25 15.08
N LYS A 18 -14.20 -0.74 13.83
CA LYS A 18 -15.36 -1.48 13.30
C LYS A 18 -15.02 -2.87 12.78
N GLY A 19 -13.71 -3.18 12.65
CA GLY A 19 -13.23 -4.45 12.13
C GLY A 19 -12.97 -5.50 13.20
N LEU A 20 -12.22 -6.54 12.82
CA LEU A 20 -11.67 -7.52 13.75
C LEU A 20 -10.62 -6.89 14.67
N GLY A 21 -10.00 -5.82 14.21
CA GLY A 21 -8.95 -5.10 14.88
C GLY A 21 -7.57 -5.76 14.78
N PRO A 22 -6.50 -4.98 15.10
CA PRO A 22 -5.13 -5.37 14.81
C PRO A 22 -4.67 -6.65 15.51
N ARG A 23 -5.13 -6.90 16.74
CA ARG A 23 -4.76 -8.07 17.51
C ARG A 23 -5.25 -9.37 16.87
N GLU A 24 -6.52 -9.42 16.50
CA GLU A 24 -7.12 -10.62 15.91
C GLU A 24 -6.59 -10.87 14.48
N VAL A 25 -6.45 -9.81 13.69
CA VAL A 25 -5.82 -9.89 12.35
C VAL A 25 -4.41 -10.47 12.47
N ALA A 26 -3.58 -9.93 13.36
CA ALA A 26 -2.21 -10.41 13.57
C ALA A 26 -2.16 -11.88 14.00
N ARG A 27 -3.00 -12.28 14.97
CA ARG A 27 -3.04 -13.66 15.47
C ARG A 27 -3.44 -14.66 14.37
N ARG A 28 -4.44 -14.31 13.54
CA ARG A 28 -4.84 -15.17 12.40
C ARG A 28 -3.70 -15.25 11.39
N PHE A 29 -3.09 -14.13 11.04
CA PHE A 29 -2.02 -14.08 10.05
C PHE A 29 -0.78 -14.85 10.52
N ARG A 30 -0.33 -14.64 11.76
CA ARG A 30 0.82 -15.35 12.36
C ARG A 30 0.63 -16.87 12.36
N ARG A 31 -0.57 -17.36 12.71
CA ARG A 31 -0.89 -18.82 12.71
C ARG A 31 -0.70 -19.47 11.34
N THR A 32 -0.75 -18.71 10.29
CA THR A 32 -0.57 -19.14 8.90
C THR A 32 0.78 -18.75 8.31
N GLY A 33 1.81 -18.56 9.14
CA GLY A 33 3.15 -18.25 8.68
C GLY A 33 3.40 -16.78 8.31
N GLY A 34 2.46 -15.89 8.63
CA GLY A 34 2.62 -14.45 8.42
C GLY A 34 3.74 -13.88 9.29
N TRP A 35 4.74 -13.26 8.67
CA TRP A 35 5.87 -12.65 9.38
C TRP A 35 5.92 -11.13 9.27
N PHE A 36 5.41 -10.56 8.16
CA PHE A 36 5.42 -9.11 7.90
C PHE A 36 4.07 -8.62 7.38
N MET A 37 3.63 -7.43 7.84
CA MET A 37 2.44 -6.75 7.35
C MET A 37 2.66 -5.25 7.27
N GLY A 38 2.51 -4.66 6.08
CA GLY A 38 2.37 -3.22 5.87
C GLY A 38 0.95 -2.78 6.21
N VAL A 39 0.81 -1.99 7.27
CA VAL A 39 -0.50 -1.44 7.68
C VAL A 39 -0.68 -0.07 7.07
N VAL A 40 -1.67 0.05 6.20
CA VAL A 40 -1.95 1.27 5.44
C VAL A 40 -3.19 1.95 5.99
N ALA A 41 -3.17 3.29 6.01
CA ALA A 41 -4.27 4.08 6.52
C ALA A 41 -5.58 3.78 5.76
N LEU A 42 -6.69 3.69 6.49
CA LEU A 42 -8.04 3.60 5.96
C LEU A 42 -8.53 4.96 5.46
N LEU A 43 -9.72 4.99 4.89
CA LEU A 43 -10.46 6.23 4.63
C LEU A 43 -10.97 6.82 5.96
N THR A 44 -11.03 8.14 6.07
CA THR A 44 -11.48 8.81 7.31
C THR A 44 -12.85 8.28 7.76
N TRP A 45 -13.80 8.14 6.86
CA TRP A 45 -15.16 7.67 7.18
C TRP A 45 -15.28 6.18 7.54
N ASP A 46 -14.29 5.37 7.24
CA ASP A 46 -14.27 3.97 7.70
C ASP A 46 -14.00 3.86 9.21
N LEU A 47 -13.46 4.94 9.80
CA LEU A 47 -13.20 5.08 11.24
C LEU A 47 -14.13 6.09 11.95
N ASP A 48 -15.26 6.49 11.32
CA ASP A 48 -16.17 7.53 11.82
C ASP A 48 -15.49 8.91 11.99
N LEU A 49 -14.46 9.18 11.19
CA LEU A 49 -13.76 10.46 11.13
C LEU A 49 -14.29 11.31 9.97
N ARG A 50 -14.11 12.64 10.06
CA ARG A 50 -14.64 13.59 9.08
C ARG A 50 -13.60 13.91 8.01
N PRO A 51 -13.92 13.71 6.71
CA PRO A 51 -13.11 14.24 5.63
C PRO A 51 -13.00 15.78 5.74
N GLY A 52 -11.81 16.32 5.46
CA GLY A 52 -11.59 17.76 5.49
C GLY A 52 -11.19 18.35 6.85
N ASP A 53 -11.08 17.55 7.91
CA ASP A 53 -10.63 17.95 9.23
C ASP A 53 -9.22 17.36 9.52
N LEU A 54 -8.21 18.22 9.65
CA LEU A 54 -6.82 17.77 9.91
C LEU A 54 -6.64 17.13 11.29
N ASN A 55 -7.48 17.44 12.27
CA ASN A 55 -7.43 16.74 13.57
C ASN A 55 -7.92 15.29 13.41
N ASP A 56 -8.90 15.07 12.55
CA ASP A 56 -9.38 13.73 12.25
C ASP A 56 -8.36 12.95 11.38
N VAL A 57 -7.59 13.63 10.52
CA VAL A 57 -6.43 13.03 9.81
C VAL A 57 -5.34 12.63 10.81
N ASP A 58 -5.00 13.48 11.77
CA ASP A 58 -4.04 13.14 12.82
C ASP A 58 -4.49 11.91 13.62
N ARG A 59 -5.79 11.83 13.93
CA ARG A 59 -6.37 10.67 14.59
C ARG A 59 -6.30 9.41 13.74
N LEU A 60 -6.60 9.50 12.44
CA LEU A 60 -6.46 8.41 11.48
C LEU A 60 -5.02 7.85 11.48
N TYR A 61 -4.03 8.73 11.40
CA TYR A 61 -2.62 8.36 11.37
C TYR A 61 -2.19 7.69 12.67
N ARG A 62 -2.59 8.22 13.82
CA ARG A 62 -2.31 7.59 15.12
C ARG A 62 -2.94 6.21 15.26
N LEU A 63 -4.18 6.03 14.81
CA LEU A 63 -4.85 4.72 14.83
C LEU A 63 -4.14 3.71 13.93
N THR A 64 -3.64 4.13 12.77
CA THR A 64 -2.85 3.27 11.86
C THR A 64 -1.52 2.87 12.50
N ILE A 65 -0.80 3.82 13.08
CA ILE A 65 0.48 3.58 13.76
C ILE A 65 0.29 2.65 14.96
N GLU A 66 -0.73 2.88 15.77
CA GLU A 66 -1.03 2.02 16.92
C GLU A 66 -1.42 0.61 16.48
N SER A 67 -2.17 0.48 15.39
CA SER A 67 -2.50 -0.83 14.82
C SER A 67 -1.24 -1.59 14.42
N ALA A 68 -0.28 -0.95 13.76
CA ALA A 68 1.01 -1.56 13.43
C ALA A 68 1.78 -1.99 14.69
N ARG A 69 1.80 -1.17 15.75
CA ARG A 69 2.43 -1.51 17.05
C ARG A 69 1.78 -2.71 17.71
N VAL A 70 0.45 -2.78 17.70
CA VAL A 70 -0.29 -3.94 18.26
C VAL A 70 0.04 -5.21 17.48
N ILE A 71 0.12 -5.14 16.14
CA ILE A 71 0.52 -6.27 15.28
C ILE A 71 1.94 -6.74 15.60
N GLN A 72 2.87 -5.82 15.81
CA GLN A 72 4.24 -6.15 16.27
C GLN A 72 4.23 -6.86 17.63
N GLY A 73 3.41 -6.39 18.56
CA GLY A 73 3.24 -7.02 19.88
C GLY A 73 2.71 -8.45 19.82
N GLU A 74 2.01 -8.84 18.77
CA GLU A 74 1.54 -10.20 18.53
C GLU A 74 2.57 -11.06 17.74
N GLY A 75 3.78 -10.52 17.47
CA GLY A 75 4.91 -11.23 16.85
C GLY A 75 4.88 -11.31 15.33
N VAL A 76 4.20 -10.38 14.67
CA VAL A 76 4.30 -10.14 13.23
C VAL A 76 5.05 -8.83 13.02
N ARG A 77 6.13 -8.80 12.26
CA ARG A 77 6.80 -7.54 11.89
C ARG A 77 5.78 -6.65 11.17
N SER A 78 5.73 -5.37 11.50
CA SER A 78 4.77 -4.46 10.88
C SER A 78 5.30 -3.06 10.78
N VAL A 79 4.85 -2.32 9.79
CA VAL A 79 5.16 -0.91 9.58
C VAL A 79 3.86 -0.15 9.30
N ALA A 80 3.83 1.14 9.63
CA ALA A 80 2.72 2.01 9.31
C ALA A 80 3.03 2.84 8.06
N ILE A 81 2.09 2.85 7.10
CA ILE A 81 2.09 3.70 5.92
C ILE A 81 0.85 4.61 6.03
N ILE A 82 1.06 5.92 6.04
CA ILE A 82 0.01 6.89 6.37
C ILE A 82 -0.12 7.96 5.30
N GLY A 83 -1.34 8.26 4.90
CA GLY A 83 -1.66 9.20 3.84
C GLY A 83 -3.17 9.33 3.69
N LEU A 84 -3.60 10.06 2.68
CA LEU A 84 -5.00 10.18 2.32
C LEU A 84 -5.23 9.64 0.91
N HIS A 85 -6.09 8.64 0.83
CA HIS A 85 -6.52 8.02 -0.42
C HIS A 85 -7.16 9.05 -1.37
N PRO A 86 -7.01 8.92 -2.70
CA PRO A 86 -7.60 9.85 -3.67
C PRO A 86 -9.13 9.98 -3.59
N ALA A 87 -9.84 9.01 -3.03
CA ALA A 87 -11.27 9.12 -2.75
C ALA A 87 -11.62 10.28 -1.79
N GLU A 88 -10.70 10.68 -0.90
CA GLU A 88 -10.86 11.86 -0.05
C GLU A 88 -10.95 13.14 -0.88
N CYS A 89 -10.10 13.28 -1.92
CA CYS A 89 -10.17 14.40 -2.85
C CYS A 89 -11.53 14.48 -3.54
N VAL A 90 -11.98 13.35 -4.11
CA VAL A 90 -13.25 13.28 -4.84
C VAL A 90 -14.40 13.65 -3.92
N ARG A 91 -14.47 13.07 -2.73
CA ARG A 91 -15.52 13.31 -1.76
C ARG A 91 -15.60 14.77 -1.32
N LEU A 92 -14.46 15.44 -1.12
CA LEU A 92 -14.43 16.85 -0.75
C LEU A 92 -14.89 17.75 -1.89
N ILE A 93 -14.53 17.43 -3.14
CA ILE A 93 -15.01 18.15 -4.32
C ILE A 93 -16.52 17.99 -4.48
N GLU A 94 -17.05 16.77 -4.33
CA GLU A 94 -18.49 16.48 -4.34
C GLU A 94 -19.24 17.21 -3.21
N ALA A 95 -18.58 17.43 -2.08
CA ALA A 95 -19.09 18.25 -0.97
C ALA A 95 -18.97 19.76 -1.21
N GLY A 96 -18.56 20.19 -2.41
CA GLY A 96 -18.51 21.59 -2.84
C GLY A 96 -17.22 22.32 -2.50
N TRP A 97 -16.13 21.61 -2.15
CA TRP A 97 -14.84 22.27 -1.97
C TRP A 97 -14.21 22.62 -3.31
N GLY A 98 -13.65 23.84 -3.42
CA GLY A 98 -12.83 24.20 -4.58
C GLY A 98 -11.51 23.44 -4.63
N LEU A 99 -11.00 23.20 -5.84
CA LEU A 99 -9.78 22.41 -6.09
C LEU A 99 -8.57 22.89 -5.28
N ASP A 100 -8.34 24.20 -5.18
CA ASP A 100 -7.23 24.76 -4.40
C ASP A 100 -7.33 24.45 -2.90
N LYS A 101 -8.56 24.48 -2.37
CA LYS A 101 -8.80 24.12 -0.96
C LYS A 101 -8.53 22.65 -0.71
N VAL A 102 -8.96 21.76 -1.63
CA VAL A 102 -8.70 20.32 -1.54
C VAL A 102 -7.21 20.06 -1.64
N ARG A 103 -6.51 20.65 -2.61
CA ARG A 103 -5.06 20.55 -2.74
C ARG A 103 -4.34 20.95 -1.45
N GLY A 104 -4.68 22.12 -0.91
CA GLY A 104 -4.09 22.61 0.35
C GLY A 104 -4.32 21.67 1.53
N TYR A 105 -5.47 21.01 1.59
CA TYR A 105 -5.76 20.00 2.61
C TYR A 105 -4.91 18.73 2.43
N MET A 106 -4.81 18.20 1.20
CA MET A 106 -3.99 17.01 0.91
C MET A 106 -2.50 17.25 1.19
N VAL A 107 -1.98 18.42 0.81
CA VAL A 107 -0.59 18.84 1.12
C VAL A 107 -0.34 18.86 2.63
N LYS A 108 -1.23 19.49 3.42
CA LYS A 108 -1.11 19.51 4.88
C LYS A 108 -1.18 18.12 5.51
N ALA A 109 -1.97 17.22 4.94
CA ALA A 109 -2.01 15.82 5.38
C ALA A 109 -0.67 15.11 5.13
N ILE A 110 -0.02 15.37 3.98
CA ILE A 110 1.32 14.85 3.68
C ILE A 110 2.37 15.45 4.63
N ASP A 111 2.30 16.75 4.93
CA ASP A 111 3.18 17.40 5.90
C ASP A 111 3.05 16.79 7.30
N LEU A 112 1.83 16.46 7.70
CA LEU A 112 1.56 15.75 8.95
C LEU A 112 2.15 14.34 8.93
N ALA A 113 1.99 13.59 7.84
CA ALA A 113 2.62 12.28 7.67
C ALA A 113 4.16 12.37 7.76
N ALA A 114 4.76 13.39 7.13
CA ALA A 114 6.19 13.65 7.20
C ALA A 114 6.69 13.83 8.63
N GLN A 115 5.90 14.47 9.52
CA GLN A 115 6.27 14.62 10.93
C GLN A 115 6.32 13.25 11.65
N TYR A 116 5.37 12.35 11.40
CA TYR A 116 5.38 11.00 11.94
C TYR A 116 6.55 10.17 11.41
N ILE A 117 6.86 10.28 10.11
CA ILE A 117 8.01 9.61 9.51
C ILE A 117 9.32 10.10 10.12
N LYS A 118 9.51 11.43 10.29
CA LYS A 118 10.69 12.00 10.94
C LYS A 118 10.89 11.50 12.39
N ARG A 119 9.81 11.17 13.10
CA ARG A 119 9.87 10.59 14.44
C ARG A 119 10.09 9.07 14.44
N GLY A 120 10.16 8.44 13.27
CA GLY A 120 10.29 6.98 13.14
C GLY A 120 9.02 6.20 13.52
N GLU A 121 7.86 6.86 13.54
CA GLU A 121 6.58 6.25 13.91
C GLU A 121 5.85 5.65 12.70
N ALA A 122 6.14 6.15 11.50
CA ALA A 122 5.70 5.62 10.21
C ALA A 122 6.89 5.53 9.25
N VAL A 123 6.79 4.71 8.20
CA VAL A 123 7.87 4.49 7.23
C VAL A 123 7.55 5.00 5.84
N GLY A 124 6.31 5.37 5.58
CA GLY A 124 5.89 5.74 4.24
C GLY A 124 4.66 6.61 4.17
N ILE A 125 4.45 7.18 2.98
CA ILE A 125 3.28 7.97 2.60
C ILE A 125 2.38 7.08 1.74
N GLY A 126 1.13 6.95 2.12
CA GLY A 126 0.15 6.15 1.36
C GLY A 126 -1.15 5.84 2.14
N GLU A 127 -2.21 5.58 1.41
CA GLU A 127 -2.22 5.69 -0.03
C GLU A 127 -2.32 7.16 -0.47
N VAL A 128 -1.60 7.50 -1.52
CA VAL A 128 -1.83 8.70 -2.30
C VAL A 128 -1.94 8.29 -3.77
N GLY A 129 -2.58 9.08 -4.61
CA GLY A 129 -2.67 8.65 -6.00
C GLY A 129 -3.84 9.25 -6.78
N ARG A 130 -4.32 8.47 -7.75
CA ARG A 130 -5.44 8.82 -8.64
C ARG A 130 -6.60 7.85 -8.44
N PRO A 131 -7.85 8.31 -8.57
CA PRO A 131 -9.01 7.42 -8.64
C PRO A 131 -8.88 6.44 -9.81
N HIS A 132 -9.33 5.19 -9.63
CA HIS A 132 -9.41 4.18 -10.70
C HIS A 132 -10.80 4.13 -11.35
N TRP A 133 -11.63 5.15 -11.12
CA TRP A 133 -12.93 5.39 -11.75
C TRP A 133 -12.94 6.76 -12.43
N ASP A 134 -13.93 6.98 -13.30
CA ASP A 134 -14.02 8.22 -14.07
C ASP A 134 -14.24 9.44 -13.19
N VAL A 135 -13.38 10.42 -13.35
CA VAL A 135 -13.45 11.75 -12.75
C VAL A 135 -13.02 12.80 -13.77
N GLY A 136 -13.36 14.05 -13.52
CA GLY A 136 -12.95 15.15 -14.40
C GLY A 136 -11.43 15.31 -14.50
N SER A 137 -10.95 15.80 -15.64
CA SER A 137 -9.52 16.03 -15.90
C SER A 137 -8.84 16.91 -14.86
N ASP A 138 -9.58 17.90 -14.31
CA ASP A 138 -9.06 18.80 -13.26
C ASP A 138 -8.78 18.05 -11.94
N VAL A 139 -9.60 17.03 -11.64
CA VAL A 139 -9.39 16.15 -10.48
C VAL A 139 -8.12 15.31 -10.68
N ILE A 140 -7.92 14.74 -11.87
CA ILE A 140 -6.71 14.00 -12.21
C ILE A 140 -5.47 14.89 -12.10
N LYS A 141 -5.55 16.13 -12.60
CA LYS A 141 -4.47 17.12 -12.47
C LYS A 141 -4.14 17.40 -11.01
N LEU A 142 -5.15 17.65 -10.19
CA LEU A 142 -4.99 17.85 -8.74
C LEU A 142 -4.32 16.63 -8.09
N CYS A 143 -4.78 15.42 -8.39
CA CYS A 143 -4.18 14.18 -7.88
C CYS A 143 -2.70 14.04 -8.29
N ASN A 144 -2.35 14.41 -9.52
CA ASN A 144 -0.95 14.40 -9.98
C ASN A 144 -0.09 15.41 -9.21
N GLU A 145 -0.61 16.60 -8.90
CA GLU A 145 0.08 17.59 -8.05
C GLU A 145 0.30 17.06 -6.62
N VAL A 146 -0.67 16.33 -6.08
CA VAL A 146 -0.56 15.65 -4.77
C VAL A 146 0.50 14.54 -4.81
N ILE A 147 0.52 13.70 -5.86
CA ILE A 147 1.55 12.68 -6.07
C ILE A 147 2.94 13.33 -6.14
N GLU A 148 3.08 14.38 -6.94
CA GLU A 148 4.34 15.12 -7.08
C GLU A 148 4.86 15.62 -5.72
N TYR A 149 3.97 16.18 -4.90
CA TYR A 149 4.33 16.65 -3.57
C TYR A 149 4.69 15.49 -2.63
N ALA A 150 3.92 14.41 -2.63
CA ALA A 150 4.20 13.22 -1.82
C ALA A 150 5.56 12.60 -2.17
N LEU A 151 5.88 12.48 -3.46
CA LEU A 151 7.17 11.98 -3.94
C LEU A 151 8.33 12.90 -3.55
N THR A 152 8.11 14.23 -3.58
CA THR A 152 9.12 15.20 -3.13
C THR A 152 9.44 15.00 -1.65
N VAL A 153 8.42 14.93 -0.79
CA VAL A 153 8.57 14.74 0.65
C VAL A 153 9.19 13.38 0.96
N ALA A 154 8.72 12.32 0.32
CA ALA A 154 9.22 10.96 0.54
C ALA A 154 10.69 10.81 0.13
N LYS A 155 11.09 11.39 -1.01
CA LYS A 155 12.48 11.43 -1.46
C LYS A 155 13.40 12.05 -0.40
N ASP A 156 13.00 13.19 0.17
CA ASP A 156 13.82 13.91 1.16
C ASP A 156 13.91 13.15 2.50
N LEU A 157 12.93 12.31 2.81
CA LEU A 157 12.87 11.49 4.02
C LEU A 157 13.39 10.06 3.83
N GLY A 158 13.67 9.63 2.60
CA GLY A 158 14.00 8.24 2.30
C GLY A 158 12.84 7.27 2.59
N ALA A 159 11.60 7.77 2.53
CA ALA A 159 10.38 7.02 2.84
C ALA A 159 9.85 6.25 1.62
N VAL A 160 9.06 5.19 1.85
CA VAL A 160 8.31 4.51 0.78
C VAL A 160 7.06 5.31 0.42
N VAL A 161 6.56 5.14 -0.81
CA VAL A 161 5.28 5.71 -1.25
C VAL A 161 4.42 4.62 -1.84
N HIS A 162 3.21 4.42 -1.30
CA HIS A 162 2.22 3.52 -1.88
C HIS A 162 1.26 4.32 -2.75
N LEU A 163 1.32 4.09 -4.06
CA LEU A 163 0.52 4.78 -5.06
C LEU A 163 -0.73 3.98 -5.43
N HIS A 164 -1.89 4.55 -5.14
CA HIS A 164 -3.18 4.08 -5.66
C HIS A 164 -3.41 4.68 -7.05
N LEU A 165 -3.57 3.85 -8.08
CA LEU A 165 -3.60 4.30 -9.47
C LEU A 165 -4.67 3.55 -10.28
N GLU A 166 -5.06 4.14 -11.40
CA GLU A 166 -5.79 3.43 -12.45
C GLU A 166 -4.91 2.30 -13.02
N ARG A 167 -5.56 1.26 -13.57
CA ARG A 167 -4.90 0.03 -14.00
C ARG A 167 -4.71 -0.04 -15.52
N ALA A 168 -4.29 1.09 -16.15
CA ALA A 168 -4.10 1.20 -17.61
C ALA A 168 -2.73 0.67 -18.10
N GLY A 169 -2.08 -0.21 -17.31
CA GLY A 169 -0.84 -0.88 -17.72
C GLY A 169 0.34 0.09 -17.88
N GLU A 170 1.05 -0.03 -19.00
CA GLU A 170 2.24 0.78 -19.30
C GLU A 170 1.97 2.29 -19.29
N ALA A 171 0.78 2.72 -19.74
CA ALA A 171 0.42 4.14 -19.75
C ALA A 171 0.41 4.76 -18.33
N THR A 172 -0.13 4.03 -17.35
CA THR A 172 -0.08 4.43 -15.95
C THR A 172 1.36 4.56 -15.45
N VAL A 173 2.18 3.54 -15.70
CA VAL A 173 3.59 3.54 -15.27
C VAL A 173 4.34 4.71 -15.89
N LYS A 174 4.20 4.94 -17.21
CA LYS A 174 4.85 6.03 -17.92
C LYS A 174 4.52 7.38 -17.30
N SER A 175 3.26 7.64 -17.00
CA SER A 175 2.84 8.90 -16.40
C SER A 175 3.45 9.12 -14.99
N ILE A 176 3.61 8.07 -14.19
CA ILE A 176 4.29 8.15 -12.89
C ILE A 176 5.79 8.39 -13.06
N VAL A 177 6.42 7.72 -14.02
CA VAL A 177 7.84 7.92 -14.34
C VAL A 177 8.11 9.38 -14.75
N GLU A 178 7.22 10.01 -15.51
CA GLU A 178 7.31 11.43 -15.87
C GLU A 178 7.30 12.33 -14.63
N ILE A 179 6.39 12.07 -13.67
CA ILE A 179 6.34 12.81 -12.40
C ILE A 179 7.62 12.55 -11.58
N MET A 180 8.08 11.30 -11.48
CA MET A 180 9.31 10.95 -10.77
C MET A 180 10.54 11.65 -11.35
N ASN A 181 10.64 11.73 -12.67
CA ASN A 181 11.72 12.45 -13.36
C ASN A 181 11.69 13.94 -13.02
N LYS A 182 10.51 14.56 -13.05
CA LYS A 182 10.32 15.97 -12.68
C LYS A 182 10.75 16.25 -11.24
N VAL A 183 10.43 15.37 -10.30
CA VAL A 183 10.79 15.47 -8.88
C VAL A 183 12.26 15.10 -8.62
N GLY A 184 12.88 14.34 -9.51
CA GLY A 184 14.24 13.84 -9.35
C GLY A 184 14.31 12.69 -8.32
N VAL A 185 13.35 11.75 -8.33
CA VAL A 185 13.37 10.55 -7.49
C VAL A 185 14.48 9.62 -7.96
N ARG A 186 15.47 9.35 -7.09
CA ARG A 186 16.61 8.45 -7.38
C ARG A 186 16.35 7.03 -6.91
N ASP A 187 15.88 6.86 -5.68
CA ASP A 187 15.52 5.57 -5.09
C ASP A 187 14.09 5.19 -5.51
N ARG A 188 13.97 4.75 -6.77
CA ARG A 188 12.68 4.42 -7.39
C ARG A 188 12.05 3.17 -6.83
N GLY A 189 12.86 2.26 -6.27
CA GLY A 189 12.38 1.05 -5.64
C GLY A 189 11.43 1.29 -4.46
N LYS A 190 11.53 2.47 -3.84
CA LYS A 190 10.61 2.91 -2.78
C LYS A 190 9.26 3.45 -3.27
N VAL A 191 9.05 3.56 -4.59
CA VAL A 191 7.76 3.92 -5.17
C VAL A 191 7.01 2.63 -5.53
N ILE A 192 5.99 2.33 -4.74
CA ILE A 192 5.23 1.09 -4.80
C ILE A 192 3.96 1.34 -5.59
N LEU A 193 3.78 0.57 -6.66
CA LEU A 193 2.55 0.54 -7.46
C LEU A 193 1.58 -0.42 -6.76
N HIS A 194 0.72 0.10 -5.89
CA HIS A 194 -0.30 -0.66 -5.18
C HIS A 194 -1.33 -1.24 -6.17
N HIS A 195 -1.87 -2.40 -5.88
CA HIS A 195 -2.79 -3.22 -6.71
C HIS A 195 -2.43 -3.26 -8.21
N ALA A 196 -1.12 -3.40 -8.48
CA ALA A 196 -0.60 -3.41 -9.84
C ALA A 196 -1.27 -4.50 -10.69
N SER A 197 -1.77 -4.08 -11.86
CA SER A 197 -2.25 -5.04 -12.88
C SER A 197 -1.06 -5.72 -13.58
N PRO A 198 -1.25 -6.89 -14.22
CA PRO A 198 -0.19 -7.54 -14.96
C PRO A 198 0.52 -6.61 -15.94
N GLY A 199 -0.23 -5.76 -16.69
CA GLY A 199 0.34 -4.82 -17.63
C GLY A 199 1.20 -3.71 -17.03
N MET A 200 1.21 -3.54 -15.70
CA MET A 200 2.07 -2.58 -14.99
C MET A 200 3.38 -3.21 -14.50
N VAL A 201 3.48 -4.55 -14.43
CA VAL A 201 4.60 -5.24 -13.79
C VAL A 201 5.90 -5.02 -14.53
N LYS A 202 5.97 -5.46 -15.78
CA LYS A 202 7.19 -5.33 -16.59
C LYS A 202 7.64 -3.86 -16.71
N PRO A 203 6.80 -2.91 -17.17
CA PRO A 203 7.23 -1.53 -17.29
C PRO A 203 7.56 -0.89 -15.93
N GLY A 204 6.89 -1.29 -14.83
CA GLY A 204 7.23 -0.83 -13.48
C GLY A 204 8.64 -1.23 -13.08
N VAL A 205 8.96 -2.51 -13.20
CA VAL A 205 10.28 -3.06 -12.86
C VAL A 205 11.39 -2.47 -13.75
N GLU A 206 11.17 -2.37 -15.06
CA GLU A 206 12.15 -1.78 -16.00
C GLU A 206 12.46 -0.30 -15.69
N ASN A 207 11.54 0.41 -15.05
CA ASN A 207 11.74 1.78 -14.59
C ASN A 207 12.15 1.87 -13.12
N GLY A 208 12.43 0.75 -12.47
CA GLY A 208 12.94 0.67 -11.11
C GLY A 208 11.89 0.81 -10.00
N LEU A 209 10.59 0.82 -10.33
CA LEU A 209 9.50 0.85 -9.35
C LEU A 209 9.24 -0.56 -8.79
N THR A 210 8.54 -0.63 -7.67
CA THR A 210 8.12 -1.90 -7.05
C THR A 210 6.63 -2.14 -7.29
N PRO A 211 6.24 -3.05 -8.19
CA PRO A 211 4.84 -3.48 -8.29
C PRO A 211 4.45 -4.30 -7.07
N SER A 212 3.35 -3.93 -6.41
CA SER A 212 2.68 -4.70 -5.36
C SER A 212 1.43 -5.35 -5.97
N VAL A 213 1.44 -6.69 -6.02
CA VAL A 213 0.46 -7.45 -6.80
C VAL A 213 -0.52 -8.16 -5.88
N PRO A 214 -1.84 -7.97 -6.06
CA PRO A 214 -2.86 -8.69 -5.29
C PRO A 214 -2.78 -10.21 -5.54
N ILE A 215 -2.34 -10.98 -4.53
CA ILE A 215 -2.11 -12.43 -4.68
C ILE A 215 -3.41 -13.23 -4.80
N GLY A 216 -4.52 -12.69 -4.32
CA GLY A 216 -5.83 -13.34 -4.39
C GLY A 216 -6.51 -13.26 -5.76
N ARG A 217 -6.05 -12.42 -6.67
CA ARG A 217 -6.61 -12.28 -8.01
C ARG A 217 -6.10 -13.40 -8.92
N HIS A 218 -6.90 -14.45 -9.03
CA HIS A 218 -6.59 -15.60 -9.89
C HIS A 218 -6.46 -15.19 -11.36
N GLY A 219 -5.45 -15.76 -12.04
CA GLY A 219 -5.10 -15.39 -13.42
C GLY A 219 -4.24 -14.12 -13.49
N GLU A 220 -4.59 -13.06 -12.81
CA GLU A 220 -3.81 -11.82 -12.81
C GLU A 220 -2.45 -11.99 -12.11
N PHE A 221 -2.42 -12.62 -10.93
CA PHE A 221 -1.16 -12.88 -10.24
C PHE A 221 -0.26 -13.81 -11.06
N GLU A 222 -0.82 -14.88 -11.64
CA GLU A 222 -0.10 -15.81 -12.50
C GLU A 222 0.48 -15.15 -13.75
N GLU A 223 -0.22 -14.17 -14.32
CA GLU A 223 0.28 -13.38 -15.44
C GLU A 223 1.38 -12.41 -14.98
N ALA A 224 1.19 -11.73 -13.86
CA ALA A 224 2.14 -10.81 -13.28
C ALA A 224 3.49 -11.48 -12.99
N ILE A 225 3.49 -12.64 -12.33
CA ILE A 225 4.70 -13.37 -11.94
C ILE A 225 5.49 -13.91 -13.14
N ARG A 226 4.84 -14.18 -14.27
CA ARG A 226 5.53 -14.55 -15.52
C ARG A 226 6.32 -13.38 -16.11
N GLN A 227 5.91 -12.14 -15.86
CA GLN A 227 6.58 -10.95 -16.39
C GLN A 227 7.81 -10.57 -15.56
N SER A 228 7.72 -10.67 -14.23
CA SER A 228 8.85 -10.41 -13.33
C SER A 228 8.62 -11.03 -11.95
N ARG A 229 9.73 -11.38 -11.28
CA ARG A 229 9.78 -11.77 -9.87
C ARG A 229 10.24 -10.63 -8.96
N LEU A 230 10.57 -9.47 -9.53
CA LEU A 230 10.91 -8.26 -8.77
C LEU A 230 9.65 -7.49 -8.35
N ILE A 231 8.75 -8.21 -7.68
CA ILE A 231 7.46 -7.73 -7.17
C ILE A 231 7.39 -7.99 -5.66
N VAL A 232 6.42 -7.38 -5.02
CA VAL A 232 5.91 -7.79 -3.71
C VAL A 232 4.45 -8.17 -3.84
N VAL A 233 3.91 -8.83 -2.83
CA VAL A 233 2.49 -9.22 -2.84
C VAL A 233 1.70 -8.49 -1.76
N GLU A 234 0.41 -8.38 -2.00
CA GLU A 234 -0.52 -7.78 -1.07
C GLU A 234 -1.83 -8.56 -1.00
N SER A 235 -2.50 -8.43 0.12
CA SER A 235 -3.87 -8.90 0.28
C SER A 235 -4.89 -7.86 -0.18
N ASP A 236 -4.54 -6.60 -0.07
CA ASP A 236 -5.47 -5.46 -0.20
C ASP A 236 -6.71 -5.66 0.71
N TYR A 237 -6.47 -6.25 1.88
CA TYR A 237 -7.51 -6.56 2.84
C TYR A 237 -8.05 -5.28 3.48
N ILE A 238 -9.37 -5.14 3.48
CA ILE A 238 -10.08 -4.13 4.25
C ILE A 238 -10.75 -4.83 5.43
N ASP A 239 -10.36 -4.47 6.65
CA ASP A 239 -10.93 -5.03 7.88
C ASP A 239 -12.32 -4.43 8.17
N ASP A 240 -13.26 -4.75 7.29
CA ASP A 240 -14.68 -4.45 7.42
C ASP A 240 -15.47 -5.75 7.18
N PRO A 241 -16.22 -6.26 8.18
CA PRO A 241 -17.02 -7.47 8.00
C PRO A 241 -18.02 -7.41 6.83
N ARG A 242 -18.44 -6.21 6.45
CA ARG A 242 -19.37 -5.96 5.32
C ARG A 242 -18.65 -5.93 3.97
N ARG A 243 -17.34 -5.62 3.97
CA ARG A 243 -16.48 -5.51 2.79
C ARG A 243 -15.10 -6.09 3.13
N PRO A 244 -14.95 -7.42 3.10
CA PRO A 244 -13.72 -8.07 3.58
C PRO A 244 -12.46 -7.80 2.73
N GLY A 245 -12.55 -6.86 1.81
CA GLY A 245 -11.46 -6.46 0.93
C GLY A 245 -11.63 -6.92 -0.51
N ALA A 246 -10.82 -6.33 -1.38
CA ALA A 246 -10.91 -6.57 -2.82
C ALA A 246 -10.44 -7.96 -3.21
N VAL A 247 -9.69 -8.68 -2.33
CA VAL A 247 -8.96 -9.87 -2.75
C VAL A 247 -9.10 -11.03 -1.76
N ILE A 248 -8.25 -11.09 -0.73
CA ILE A 248 -8.26 -12.16 0.28
C ILE A 248 -7.84 -11.60 1.65
N PRO A 249 -8.28 -12.19 2.76
CA PRO A 249 -7.73 -11.82 4.05
C PRO A 249 -6.28 -12.34 4.19
N PRO A 250 -5.40 -11.63 4.95
CA PRO A 250 -3.98 -11.95 5.08
C PRO A 250 -3.69 -13.41 5.43
N TRP A 251 -4.48 -14.01 6.30
CA TRP A 251 -4.33 -15.42 6.71
C TRP A 251 -4.67 -16.44 5.62
N ARG A 252 -5.08 -16.01 4.43
CA ARG A 252 -5.28 -16.87 3.25
C ARG A 252 -4.10 -16.83 2.28
N ILE A 253 -3.16 -15.92 2.47
CA ILE A 253 -1.97 -15.78 1.60
C ILE A 253 -1.21 -17.11 1.53
N LEU A 254 -0.93 -17.76 2.67
CA LEU A 254 -0.24 -19.05 2.66
C LEU A 254 -0.96 -20.11 1.84
N SER A 255 -2.28 -20.21 1.98
CA SER A 255 -3.07 -21.17 1.19
C SER A 255 -2.90 -20.91 -0.32
N ARG A 256 -2.86 -19.65 -0.70
CA ARG A 256 -2.64 -19.26 -2.10
C ARG A 256 -1.21 -19.56 -2.56
N VAL A 257 -0.21 -19.26 -1.75
CA VAL A 257 1.19 -19.61 -2.01
C VAL A 257 1.34 -21.11 -2.23
N ASN A 258 0.77 -21.95 -1.35
CA ASN A 258 0.84 -23.39 -1.48
C ASN A 258 0.18 -23.89 -2.78
N GLN A 259 -0.93 -23.28 -3.18
CA GLN A 259 -1.57 -23.60 -4.46
C GLN A 259 -0.65 -23.27 -5.65
N LEU A 260 0.00 -22.09 -5.63
CA LEU A 260 0.92 -21.67 -6.69
C LEU A 260 2.16 -22.57 -6.78
N LEU A 261 2.69 -23.02 -5.63
CA LEU A 261 3.78 -24.01 -5.55
C LEU A 261 3.35 -25.37 -6.12
N GLN A 262 2.17 -25.87 -5.74
CA GLN A 262 1.65 -27.15 -6.26
C GLN A 262 1.41 -27.12 -7.77
N LEU A 263 1.03 -25.99 -8.31
CA LEU A 263 0.84 -25.78 -9.75
C LEU A 263 2.15 -25.53 -10.50
N GLY A 264 3.30 -25.42 -9.81
CA GLY A 264 4.59 -25.12 -10.41
C GLY A 264 4.68 -23.71 -11.04
N ILE A 265 3.80 -22.80 -10.62
CA ILE A 265 3.81 -21.41 -11.11
C ILE A 265 4.94 -20.61 -10.46
N VAL A 266 5.24 -20.92 -9.21
CA VAL A 266 6.37 -20.41 -8.42
C VAL A 266 7.10 -21.58 -7.76
N ASN A 267 8.36 -21.37 -7.39
CA ASN A 267 9.16 -22.27 -6.56
C ASN A 267 9.47 -21.63 -5.19
N GLU A 268 10.19 -22.33 -4.31
CA GLU A 268 10.53 -21.85 -2.97
C GLU A 268 11.45 -20.60 -3.01
N ASP A 269 12.37 -20.53 -3.99
CA ASP A 269 13.27 -19.39 -4.16
C ASP A 269 12.46 -18.13 -4.63
N ASP A 270 11.50 -18.31 -5.54
CA ASP A 270 10.59 -17.23 -5.95
C ASP A 270 9.83 -16.68 -4.71
N ILE A 271 9.32 -17.57 -3.85
CA ILE A 271 8.59 -17.15 -2.64
C ILE A 271 9.51 -16.43 -1.66
N THR A 272 10.74 -16.94 -1.45
CA THR A 272 11.71 -16.28 -0.59
C THR A 272 12.04 -14.88 -1.11
N SER A 273 12.33 -14.76 -2.39
CA SER A 273 12.61 -13.46 -3.01
C SER A 273 11.46 -12.46 -2.84
N ILE A 274 10.22 -12.86 -3.16
CA ILE A 274 9.04 -11.99 -3.15
C ILE A 274 8.57 -11.65 -1.73
N MET A 275 8.60 -12.65 -0.83
CA MET A 275 7.99 -12.55 0.50
C MET A 275 8.98 -12.17 1.61
N VAL A 276 10.29 -12.30 1.36
CA VAL A 276 11.33 -12.02 2.36
C VAL A 276 12.29 -10.97 1.83
N ASP A 277 13.10 -11.28 0.82
CA ASP A 277 14.21 -10.42 0.41
C ASP A 277 13.76 -9.03 0.00
N ARG A 278 12.70 -8.94 -0.82
CA ARG A 278 12.14 -7.65 -1.26
C ARG A 278 11.52 -6.85 -0.11
N ILE A 279 10.88 -7.50 0.85
CA ILE A 279 10.33 -6.85 2.03
C ILE A 279 11.43 -6.32 2.94
N GLU A 280 12.48 -7.12 3.16
CA GLU A 280 13.66 -6.71 3.93
C GLU A 280 14.34 -5.49 3.29
N GLU A 281 14.49 -5.50 1.97
CA GLU A 281 15.09 -4.40 1.19
C GLU A 281 14.27 -3.11 1.30
N LEU A 282 12.94 -3.21 1.14
CA LEU A 282 12.04 -2.05 1.14
C LEU A 282 11.94 -1.37 2.52
N TYR A 283 11.86 -2.17 3.57
CA TYR A 283 11.49 -1.66 4.90
C TYR A 283 12.61 -1.74 5.93
N GLY A 284 13.77 -2.32 5.59
CA GLY A 284 14.89 -2.46 6.51
C GLY A 284 14.61 -3.37 7.71
N VAL A 285 13.61 -4.24 7.61
CA VAL A 285 13.24 -5.23 8.63
C VAL A 285 13.88 -6.57 8.34
N LYS A 286 13.90 -7.48 9.32
CA LYS A 286 14.45 -8.85 9.13
C LYS A 286 13.40 -9.90 9.45
N CYS A 287 13.33 -10.91 8.57
CA CYS A 287 12.59 -12.15 8.80
C CYS A 287 13.40 -13.01 9.76
N SER A 288 12.95 -13.11 11.00
CA SER A 288 13.61 -13.86 12.10
C SER A 288 13.01 -15.25 12.31
#